data_f98f7d9a4f2d323da6ed3d8447694b2c
#
_entry.id   f98f7d9a4f2d323da6ed3d8447694b2c
#
_cell.length_a   1.000
_cell.length_b   1.000
_cell.length_c   1.000
_cell.angle_alpha   90.00
_cell.angle_beta   90.00
_cell.angle_gamma   90.00
#
_symmetry.space_group_name_H-M   'P 1'
#
loop_
_entity.id
_entity.type
_entity.pdbx_description
1 polymer ?
#
loop_
_entity_poly.entity_id
_entity_poly.type
_entity_poly.pdbx_seq_one_letter_code
_entity_poly.pdbx_strand_id
1 'polypeptide(L)'
;KDRAALYIIRDAEKRGLLRPGGTIVEGTAGNTGIGLTLVANALGYKTVIVIPETQSQEKKDALRLLGAELVEVPAAPYSNPNNYVKVSGRLAEELAKTDPNGAVWANQFDNVANRQAHIETTAPEIWNQTGGKVDGFVAAVGSGGTLAGVAAGLKGFNPNIKVAIADPEGAALYEYYKNGQLKSQGSSITEGIGQGRITANLEGFSPDYAY
;
A
#
# COMPACT_ATOMS: atom_id res chain seq x y z
N LYS A 1 -7.94 2.38 -1.99
CA LYS A 1 -7.13 1.41 -1.22
C LYS A 1 -7.90 0.15 -0.79
N ASP A 2 -9.19 0.11 -1.03
CA ASP A 2 -10.10 -0.95 -0.54
C ASP A 2 -9.74 -2.33 -1.09
N ARG A 3 -9.31 -2.42 -2.37
CA ARG A 3 -8.87 -3.68 -2.99
C ARG A 3 -7.65 -4.26 -2.27
N ALA A 4 -6.63 -3.42 -2.05
CA ALA A 4 -5.43 -3.81 -1.32
C ALA A 4 -5.77 -4.23 0.12
N ALA A 5 -6.61 -3.45 0.81
CA ALA A 5 -7.07 -3.75 2.16
C ALA A 5 -7.77 -5.12 2.23
N LEU A 6 -8.70 -5.39 1.33
CA LEU A 6 -9.42 -6.67 1.27
C LEU A 6 -8.46 -7.86 1.10
N TYR A 7 -7.50 -7.75 0.17
CA TYR A 7 -6.57 -8.85 -0.10
C TYR A 7 -5.56 -9.06 1.03
N ILE A 8 -5.09 -7.97 1.66
CA ILE A 8 -4.22 -8.06 2.84
C ILE A 8 -4.93 -8.79 3.99
N ILE A 9 -6.20 -8.45 4.24
CA ILE A 9 -6.99 -9.08 5.30
C ILE A 9 -7.25 -10.55 4.96
N ARG A 10 -7.66 -10.85 3.73
CA ARG A 10 -7.90 -12.23 3.27
C ARG A 10 -6.64 -13.10 3.30
N ASP A 11 -5.49 -12.54 2.96
CA ASP A 11 -4.21 -13.25 3.10
C ASP A 11 -3.90 -13.58 4.56
N ALA A 12 -4.12 -12.63 5.47
CA ALA A 12 -3.94 -12.85 6.90
C ALA A 12 -4.87 -13.93 7.46
N GLU A 13 -6.15 -13.94 7.05
CA GLU A 13 -7.11 -15.00 7.38
C GLU A 13 -6.63 -16.37 6.87
N LYS A 14 -6.26 -16.44 5.59
CA LYS A 14 -5.79 -17.68 4.95
C LYS A 14 -4.55 -18.25 5.62
N ARG A 15 -3.68 -17.41 6.10
CA ARG A 15 -2.46 -17.80 6.83
C ARG A 15 -2.72 -18.11 8.31
N GLY A 16 -3.95 -17.96 8.80
CA GLY A 16 -4.31 -18.20 10.21
C GLY A 16 -3.77 -17.18 11.20
N LEU A 17 -3.31 -16.01 10.71
CA LEU A 17 -2.76 -14.93 11.53
C LEU A 17 -3.86 -14.04 12.11
N LEU A 18 -5.04 -14.06 11.54
CA LEU A 18 -6.17 -13.22 11.91
C LEU A 18 -7.43 -14.08 11.99
N ARG A 19 -8.15 -14.01 13.13
CA ARG A 19 -9.44 -14.66 13.38
C ARG A 19 -10.51 -13.60 13.59
N PRO A 20 -11.80 -13.91 13.46
CA PRO A 20 -12.88 -12.96 13.71
C PRO A 20 -12.70 -12.21 15.03
N GLY A 21 -12.79 -10.87 14.98
CA GLY A 21 -12.55 -9.99 16.12
C GLY A 21 -11.09 -9.62 16.36
N GLY A 22 -10.15 -10.13 15.57
CA GLY A 22 -8.72 -9.76 15.63
C GLY A 22 -8.45 -8.34 15.18
N THR A 23 -7.19 -7.93 15.27
CA THR A 23 -6.77 -6.54 15.10
C THR A 23 -5.84 -6.37 13.90
N ILE A 24 -6.12 -5.37 13.07
CA ILE A 24 -5.30 -4.97 11.93
C ILE A 24 -4.60 -3.66 12.29
N VAL A 25 -3.27 -3.64 12.16
CA VAL A 25 -2.44 -2.48 12.48
C VAL A 25 -1.80 -1.95 11.21
N GLU A 26 -1.84 -0.64 11.00
CA GLU A 26 -1.14 0.01 9.89
C GLU A 26 -0.61 1.38 10.27
N GLY A 27 0.60 1.66 9.80
CA GLY A 27 1.19 3.01 9.86
C GLY A 27 0.88 3.76 8.58
N THR A 28 -0.07 4.68 8.63
CA THR A 28 -0.48 5.44 7.44
C THR A 28 -1.03 6.80 7.77
N ALA A 29 -0.70 7.77 6.94
CA ALA A 29 -1.22 9.13 7.02
C ALA A 29 -2.45 9.39 6.11
N GLY A 30 -3.01 8.34 5.47
CA GLY A 30 -4.03 8.58 4.44
C GLY A 30 -4.97 7.41 4.13
N ASN A 31 -5.28 7.30 2.85
CA ASN A 31 -6.34 6.44 2.31
C ASN A 31 -6.22 4.94 2.63
N THR A 32 -5.04 4.45 2.97
CA THR A 32 -4.88 3.04 3.34
C THR A 32 -5.55 2.75 4.69
N GLY A 33 -5.41 3.65 5.65
CA GLY A 33 -6.11 3.52 6.94
C GLY A 33 -7.63 3.50 6.75
N ILE A 34 -8.16 4.39 5.91
CA ILE A 34 -9.58 4.43 5.57
C ILE A 34 -10.04 3.11 4.95
N GLY A 35 -9.33 2.65 3.91
CA GLY A 35 -9.68 1.40 3.22
C GLY A 35 -9.61 0.17 4.14
N LEU A 36 -8.56 0.07 4.98
CA LEU A 36 -8.43 -1.00 5.96
C LEU A 36 -9.57 -0.98 6.98
N THR A 37 -9.92 0.20 7.51
CA THR A 37 -10.98 0.33 8.51
C THR A 37 -12.34 -0.02 7.93
N LEU A 38 -12.67 0.44 6.71
CA LEU A 38 -13.93 0.09 6.04
C LEU A 38 -14.07 -1.42 5.83
N VAL A 39 -13.03 -2.04 5.28
CA VAL A 39 -13.06 -3.49 5.01
C VAL A 39 -13.04 -4.29 6.32
N ALA A 40 -12.24 -3.88 7.29
CA ALA A 40 -12.18 -4.52 8.60
C ALA A 40 -13.54 -4.51 9.30
N ASN A 41 -14.22 -3.36 9.32
CA ASN A 41 -15.56 -3.26 9.89
C ASN A 41 -16.57 -4.19 9.21
N ALA A 42 -16.53 -4.26 7.88
CA ALA A 42 -17.41 -5.16 7.13
C ALA A 42 -17.15 -6.64 7.41
N LEU A 43 -15.95 -7.00 7.83
CA LEU A 43 -15.53 -8.37 8.13
C LEU A 43 -15.47 -8.69 9.64
N GLY A 44 -15.79 -7.72 10.51
CA GLY A 44 -15.81 -7.90 11.97
C GLY A 44 -14.43 -7.85 12.64
N TYR A 45 -13.50 -7.09 12.08
CA TYR A 45 -12.16 -6.85 12.64
C TYR A 45 -12.03 -5.47 13.26
N LYS A 46 -11.05 -5.31 14.13
CA LYS A 46 -10.63 -4.03 14.69
C LYS A 46 -9.49 -3.43 13.87
N THR A 47 -9.34 -2.13 13.90
CA THR A 47 -8.20 -1.45 13.27
C THR A 47 -7.52 -0.49 14.24
N VAL A 48 -6.20 -0.52 14.24
CA VAL A 48 -5.33 0.43 14.94
C VAL A 48 -4.47 1.13 13.89
N ILE A 49 -4.63 2.43 13.76
CA ILE A 49 -3.89 3.24 12.78
C ILE A 49 -2.89 4.13 13.51
N VAL A 50 -1.61 3.90 13.22
CA VAL A 50 -0.52 4.75 13.71
C VAL A 50 -0.32 5.89 12.73
N ILE A 51 -0.47 7.12 13.21
CA ILE A 51 -0.50 8.32 12.37
C ILE A 51 0.40 9.42 12.98
N PRO A 52 1.13 10.21 12.16
CA PRO A 52 1.84 11.37 12.67
C PRO A 52 0.88 12.41 13.26
N GLU A 53 1.22 12.97 14.42
CA GLU A 53 0.44 14.02 15.09
C GLU A 53 0.25 15.27 14.23
N THR A 54 1.17 15.50 13.27
CA THR A 54 1.14 16.63 12.33
C THR A 54 0.12 16.49 11.20
N GLN A 55 -0.54 15.32 11.09
CA GLN A 55 -1.59 15.14 10.07
C GLN A 55 -2.82 15.99 10.37
N SER A 56 -3.56 16.37 9.31
CA SER A 56 -4.75 17.21 9.43
C SER A 56 -5.80 16.56 10.33
N GLN A 57 -6.50 17.41 11.08
CA GLN A 57 -7.57 16.97 11.98
C GLN A 57 -8.67 16.23 11.22
N GLU A 58 -9.00 16.66 10.00
CA GLU A 58 -10.02 16.04 9.16
C GLU A 58 -9.70 14.56 8.85
N LYS A 59 -8.41 14.23 8.57
CA LYS A 59 -8.00 12.84 8.34
C LYS A 59 -8.13 11.99 9.60
N LYS A 60 -7.77 12.55 10.74
CA LYS A 60 -7.89 11.87 12.04
C LYS A 60 -9.36 11.63 12.39
N ASP A 61 -10.19 12.63 12.20
CA ASP A 61 -11.63 12.55 12.49
C ASP A 61 -12.34 11.56 11.55
N ALA A 62 -11.98 11.55 10.28
CA ALA A 62 -12.49 10.56 9.33
C ALA A 62 -12.17 9.11 9.76
N LEU A 63 -10.96 8.85 10.23
CA LEU A 63 -10.57 7.52 10.71
C LEU A 63 -11.31 7.14 12.00
N ARG A 64 -11.44 8.08 12.95
CA ARG A 64 -12.21 7.86 14.19
C ARG A 64 -13.70 7.62 13.92
N LEU A 65 -14.27 8.39 13.00
CA LEU A 65 -15.68 8.23 12.60
C LEU A 65 -15.95 6.86 12.00
N LEU A 66 -14.97 6.30 11.29
CA LEU A 66 -15.02 4.93 10.78
C LEU A 66 -14.77 3.86 11.84
N GLY A 67 -14.43 4.24 13.08
CA GLY A 67 -14.22 3.31 14.19
C GLY A 67 -12.77 2.82 14.34
N ALA A 68 -11.79 3.43 13.66
CA ALA A 68 -10.38 3.10 13.90
C ALA A 68 -9.90 3.65 15.26
N GLU A 69 -9.13 2.88 15.97
CA GLU A 69 -8.31 3.37 17.08
C GLU A 69 -7.08 4.08 16.50
N LEU A 70 -6.82 5.31 16.95
CA LEU A 70 -5.66 6.09 16.50
C LEU A 70 -4.57 6.12 17.56
N VAL A 71 -3.36 5.79 17.12
CA VAL A 71 -2.12 6.00 17.88
C VAL A 71 -1.35 7.14 17.21
N GLU A 72 -1.42 8.31 17.81
CA GLU A 72 -0.71 9.49 17.32
C GLU A 72 0.74 9.47 17.81
N VAL A 73 1.69 9.70 16.90
CA VAL A 73 3.12 9.71 17.19
C VAL A 73 3.77 10.98 16.62
N PRO A 74 4.86 11.46 17.23
CA PRO A 74 5.63 12.57 16.68
C PRO A 74 6.05 12.30 15.24
N ALA A 75 6.02 13.33 14.40
CA ALA A 75 6.49 13.23 13.01
C ALA A 75 8.00 12.94 12.97
N ALA A 76 8.38 11.89 12.28
CA ALA A 76 9.78 11.49 12.15
C ALA A 76 10.06 10.93 10.74
N PRO A 77 11.26 11.17 10.17
CA PRO A 77 11.62 10.63 8.87
C PRO A 77 11.68 9.09 8.91
N TYR A 78 11.55 8.44 7.76
CA TYR A 78 11.54 6.97 7.67
C TYR A 78 12.82 6.30 8.22
N SER A 79 13.97 6.98 8.18
CA SER A 79 15.22 6.50 8.80
C SER A 79 15.15 6.38 10.33
N ASN A 80 14.27 7.15 10.98
CA ASN A 80 14.10 7.14 12.43
C ASN A 80 13.32 5.89 12.88
N PRO A 81 13.73 5.18 13.93
CA PRO A 81 12.99 4.04 14.47
C PRO A 81 11.60 4.39 15.00
N ASN A 82 11.37 5.65 15.36
CA ASN A 82 10.06 6.15 15.81
C ASN A 82 9.17 6.68 14.68
N ASN A 83 9.54 6.45 13.42
CA ASN A 83 8.64 6.71 12.30
C ASN A 83 7.36 5.88 12.44
N TYR A 84 6.22 6.48 12.17
CA TYR A 84 4.89 5.86 12.34
C TYR A 84 4.73 4.50 11.66
N VAL A 85 5.36 4.26 10.51
CA VAL A 85 5.35 2.97 9.82
C VAL A 85 6.08 1.91 10.65
N LYS A 86 7.25 2.25 11.22
CA LYS A 86 8.03 1.32 12.04
C LYS A 86 7.39 1.07 13.41
N VAL A 87 6.77 2.10 13.97
CA VAL A 87 5.99 1.97 15.22
C VAL A 87 4.82 1.02 15.02
N SER A 88 4.09 1.13 13.90
CA SER A 88 2.96 0.24 13.62
C SER A 88 3.37 -1.23 13.51
N GLY A 89 4.53 -1.53 12.91
CA GLY A 89 5.06 -2.89 12.86
C GLY A 89 5.32 -3.47 14.25
N ARG A 90 6.02 -2.72 15.13
CA ARG A 90 6.27 -3.16 16.50
C ARG A 90 4.97 -3.32 17.32
N LEU A 91 4.04 -2.40 17.16
CA LEU A 91 2.74 -2.48 17.83
C LEU A 91 1.96 -3.73 17.40
N ALA A 92 1.97 -4.06 16.12
CA ALA A 92 1.34 -5.27 15.61
C ALA A 92 1.97 -6.54 16.22
N GLU A 93 3.30 -6.59 16.35
CA GLU A 93 4.02 -7.69 16.99
C GLU A 93 3.68 -7.84 18.48
N GLU A 94 3.50 -6.73 19.19
CA GLU A 94 3.08 -6.73 20.59
C GLU A 94 1.63 -7.19 20.74
N LEU A 95 0.72 -6.67 19.94
CA LEU A 95 -0.68 -7.06 19.96
C LEU A 95 -0.87 -8.54 19.56
N ALA A 96 -0.10 -9.05 18.63
CA ALA A 96 -0.15 -10.47 18.23
C ALA A 96 0.17 -11.43 19.38
N LYS A 97 0.89 -10.98 20.42
CA LYS A 97 1.19 -11.80 21.62
C LYS A 97 0.04 -11.83 22.61
N THR A 98 -0.84 -10.84 22.60
CA THR A 98 -1.86 -10.61 23.62
C THR A 98 -3.29 -10.72 23.10
N ASP A 99 -3.53 -10.47 21.81
CA ASP A 99 -4.87 -10.60 21.22
C ASP A 99 -5.16 -12.07 20.90
N PRO A 100 -6.15 -12.72 21.57
CA PRO A 100 -6.48 -14.12 21.36
C PRO A 100 -6.99 -14.40 19.93
N ASN A 101 -7.46 -13.37 19.24
CA ASN A 101 -7.95 -13.47 17.85
C ASN A 101 -6.87 -13.10 16.82
N GLY A 102 -5.65 -12.81 17.30
CA GLY A 102 -4.52 -12.43 16.46
C GLY A 102 -4.50 -10.95 16.13
N ALA A 103 -3.31 -10.48 15.81
CA ALA A 103 -3.10 -9.14 15.26
C ALA A 103 -2.10 -9.20 14.13
N VAL A 104 -2.31 -8.38 13.09
CA VAL A 104 -1.46 -8.36 11.91
C VAL A 104 -1.06 -6.93 11.54
N TRP A 105 0.19 -6.78 11.13
CA TRP A 105 0.64 -5.57 10.46
C TRP A 105 0.26 -5.65 8.98
N ALA A 106 -0.57 -4.73 8.51
CA ALA A 106 -1.00 -4.71 7.11
C ALA A 106 0.15 -4.46 6.15
N ASN A 107 1.11 -3.60 6.53
CA ASN A 107 2.36 -3.35 5.81
C ASN A 107 2.16 -3.16 4.30
N GLN A 108 1.36 -2.18 3.91
CA GLN A 108 0.97 -1.96 2.51
C GLN A 108 2.13 -1.92 1.51
N PHE A 109 3.33 -1.52 1.95
CA PHE A 109 4.48 -1.36 1.08
C PHE A 109 5.14 -2.69 0.73
N ASP A 110 5.21 -3.62 1.68
CA ASP A 110 5.96 -4.86 1.53
C ASP A 110 5.07 -6.12 1.60
N ASN A 111 3.79 -5.98 1.89
CA ASN A 111 2.82 -7.07 1.78
C ASN A 111 2.36 -7.22 0.32
N VAL A 112 2.83 -8.29 -0.33
CA VAL A 112 2.55 -8.56 -1.75
C VAL A 112 1.09 -8.92 -2.04
N ALA A 113 0.26 -9.18 -1.03
CA ALA A 113 -1.18 -9.30 -1.20
C ALA A 113 -1.79 -8.01 -1.80
N ASN A 114 -1.20 -6.85 -1.54
CA ASN A 114 -1.55 -5.59 -2.19
C ASN A 114 -1.38 -5.69 -3.72
N ARG A 115 -0.23 -6.17 -4.20
CA ARG A 115 0.01 -6.40 -5.64
C ARG A 115 -0.93 -7.46 -6.20
N GLN A 116 -1.16 -8.54 -5.46
CA GLN A 116 -2.04 -9.64 -5.88
C GLN A 116 -3.47 -9.17 -6.12
N ALA A 117 -3.99 -8.26 -5.30
CA ALA A 117 -5.30 -7.64 -5.51
C ALA A 117 -5.45 -7.04 -6.92
N HIS A 118 -4.41 -6.38 -7.41
CA HIS A 118 -4.45 -5.73 -8.71
C HIS A 118 -4.22 -6.70 -9.87
N ILE A 119 -3.48 -7.78 -9.66
CA ILE A 119 -3.35 -8.88 -10.64
C ILE A 119 -4.71 -9.53 -10.88
N GLU A 120 -5.43 -9.86 -9.81
CA GLU A 120 -6.65 -10.66 -9.87
C GLU A 120 -7.91 -9.85 -10.13
N THR A 121 -7.91 -8.55 -9.88
CA THR A 121 -9.11 -7.72 -10.02
C THR A 121 -8.93 -6.57 -11.00
N THR A 122 -8.03 -5.64 -10.73
CA THR A 122 -7.89 -4.40 -11.52
C THR A 122 -7.46 -4.68 -12.96
N ALA A 123 -6.50 -5.55 -13.17
CA ALA A 123 -6.01 -5.88 -14.52
C ALA A 123 -7.08 -6.59 -15.37
N PRO A 124 -7.78 -7.62 -14.89
CA PRO A 124 -8.90 -8.23 -15.64
C PRO A 124 -10.05 -7.25 -15.90
N GLU A 125 -10.36 -6.36 -14.98
CA GLU A 125 -11.39 -5.34 -15.18
C GLU A 125 -11.00 -4.37 -16.31
N ILE A 126 -9.77 -3.86 -16.29
CA ILE A 126 -9.26 -3.01 -17.37
C ILE A 126 -9.35 -3.74 -18.71
N TRP A 127 -8.86 -4.98 -18.76
CA TRP A 127 -8.87 -5.81 -19.97
C TRP A 127 -10.28 -5.99 -20.52
N ASN A 128 -11.22 -6.39 -19.68
CA ASN A 128 -12.59 -6.66 -20.06
C ASN A 128 -13.34 -5.38 -20.46
N GLN A 129 -13.19 -4.30 -19.70
CA GLN A 129 -13.87 -3.02 -19.96
C GLN A 129 -13.37 -2.32 -21.23
N THR A 130 -12.15 -2.59 -21.64
CA THR A 130 -11.58 -2.07 -22.90
C THR A 130 -11.78 -3.02 -24.09
N GLY A 131 -12.42 -4.18 -23.87
CA GLY A 131 -12.56 -5.21 -24.91
C GLY A 131 -11.21 -5.75 -25.38
N GLY A 132 -10.21 -5.80 -24.49
CA GLY A 132 -8.85 -6.24 -24.78
C GLY A 132 -8.02 -5.25 -25.61
N LYS A 133 -8.49 -4.03 -25.78
CA LYS A 133 -7.80 -2.98 -26.55
C LYS A 133 -6.98 -2.09 -25.61
N VAL A 134 -5.88 -2.64 -25.11
CA VAL A 134 -4.92 -1.95 -24.24
C VAL A 134 -3.55 -2.07 -24.86
N ASP A 135 -2.97 -0.95 -25.29
CA ASP A 135 -1.61 -0.88 -25.83
C ASP A 135 -0.59 -0.46 -24.78
N GLY A 136 -1.03 0.26 -23.75
CA GLY A 136 -0.17 0.74 -22.68
C GLY A 136 -0.89 1.02 -21.39
N PHE A 137 -0.14 0.97 -20.27
CA PHE A 137 -0.60 1.33 -18.95
C PHE A 137 0.45 2.20 -18.25
N VAL A 138 0.01 3.33 -17.72
CA VAL A 138 0.87 4.28 -16.99
C VAL A 138 0.28 4.52 -15.62
N ALA A 139 1.11 4.47 -14.59
CA ALA A 139 0.68 4.84 -13.24
C ALA A 139 1.84 5.41 -12.40
N ALA A 140 1.47 6.27 -11.46
CA ALA A 140 2.36 6.71 -10.41
C ALA A 140 2.48 5.64 -9.31
N VAL A 141 3.51 5.75 -8.47
CA VAL A 141 3.80 4.77 -7.43
C VAL A 141 3.76 5.40 -6.03
N GLY A 142 2.89 4.85 -5.19
CA GLY A 142 2.97 4.95 -3.74
C GLY A 142 3.58 3.67 -3.17
N SER A 143 2.78 2.61 -2.97
CA SER A 143 3.27 1.30 -2.53
C SER A 143 3.78 0.40 -3.66
N GLY A 144 3.47 0.72 -4.92
CA GLY A 144 3.82 -0.09 -6.08
C GLY A 144 2.82 -1.17 -6.46
N GLY A 145 1.90 -1.53 -5.58
CA GLY A 145 0.95 -2.62 -5.79
C GLY A 145 0.11 -2.46 -7.05
N THR A 146 -0.41 -1.26 -7.32
CA THR A 146 -1.22 -1.00 -8.51
C THR A 146 -0.39 -1.14 -9.79
N LEU A 147 0.73 -0.43 -9.89
CA LEU A 147 1.55 -0.44 -11.11
C LEU A 147 2.06 -1.85 -11.42
N ALA A 148 2.70 -2.50 -10.47
CA ALA A 148 3.27 -3.83 -10.67
C ALA A 148 2.18 -4.91 -10.84
N GLY A 149 1.08 -4.82 -10.10
CA GLY A 149 -0.02 -5.79 -10.20
C GLY A 149 -0.77 -5.70 -11.52
N VAL A 150 -1.14 -4.48 -11.94
CA VAL A 150 -1.81 -4.27 -13.24
C VAL A 150 -0.88 -4.66 -14.39
N ALA A 151 0.39 -4.28 -14.32
CA ALA A 151 1.38 -4.68 -15.32
C ALA A 151 1.46 -6.19 -15.48
N ALA A 152 1.60 -6.92 -14.38
CA ALA A 152 1.68 -8.39 -14.39
C ALA A 152 0.39 -9.00 -14.97
N GLY A 153 -0.78 -8.55 -14.54
CA GLY A 153 -2.05 -9.05 -15.02
C GLY A 153 -2.30 -8.74 -16.50
N LEU A 154 -2.06 -7.50 -16.93
CA LEU A 154 -2.26 -7.12 -18.34
C LEU A 154 -1.27 -7.82 -19.28
N LYS A 155 0.01 -7.92 -18.90
CA LYS A 155 1.01 -8.68 -19.69
C LYS A 155 0.72 -10.17 -19.72
N GLY A 156 -0.05 -10.70 -18.76
CA GLY A 156 -0.59 -12.06 -18.82
C GLY A 156 -1.61 -12.27 -19.94
N PHE A 157 -2.40 -11.24 -20.26
CA PHE A 157 -3.34 -11.27 -21.41
C PHE A 157 -2.64 -10.95 -22.73
N ASN A 158 -1.77 -9.94 -22.75
CA ASN A 158 -1.02 -9.54 -23.93
C ASN A 158 0.40 -9.06 -23.53
N PRO A 159 1.44 -9.85 -23.79
CA PRO A 159 2.81 -9.52 -23.39
C PRO A 159 3.39 -8.27 -24.08
N ASN A 160 2.77 -7.81 -25.16
CA ASN A 160 3.23 -6.63 -25.90
C ASN A 160 2.78 -5.29 -25.29
N ILE A 161 1.88 -5.32 -24.30
CA ILE A 161 1.43 -4.11 -23.60
C ILE A 161 2.62 -3.39 -22.99
N LYS A 162 2.73 -2.10 -23.27
CA LYS A 162 3.77 -1.24 -22.71
C LYS A 162 3.36 -0.71 -21.35
N VAL A 163 4.29 -0.71 -20.41
CA VAL A 163 4.05 -0.23 -19.06
C VAL A 163 5.03 0.89 -18.73
N ALA A 164 4.52 1.98 -18.18
CA ALA A 164 5.34 3.10 -17.75
C ALA A 164 5.07 3.49 -16.30
N ILE A 165 6.12 3.93 -15.64
CA ILE A 165 6.02 4.65 -14.37
C ILE A 165 6.01 6.16 -14.62
N ALA A 166 5.10 6.88 -13.96
CA ALA A 166 5.12 8.33 -13.83
C ALA A 166 5.55 8.68 -12.40
N ASP A 167 6.78 9.13 -12.23
CA ASP A 167 7.35 9.42 -10.92
C ASP A 167 7.40 10.94 -10.69
N PRO A 168 6.91 11.46 -9.56
CA PRO A 168 6.93 12.90 -9.34
C PRO A 168 8.35 13.41 -9.11
N GLU A 169 8.58 14.68 -9.43
CA GLU A 169 9.83 15.35 -9.09
C GLU A 169 10.16 15.19 -7.60
N GLY A 170 11.43 14.98 -7.30
CA GLY A 170 11.88 14.73 -5.94
C GLY A 170 11.72 13.30 -5.43
N ALA A 171 11.14 12.37 -6.22
CA ALA A 171 11.13 10.94 -5.95
C ALA A 171 12.34 10.22 -6.59
N ALA A 172 12.51 8.92 -6.31
CA ALA A 172 13.74 8.21 -6.68
C ALA A 172 13.54 7.10 -7.72
N LEU A 173 12.30 6.75 -8.06
CA LEU A 173 12.06 5.59 -8.92
C LEU A 173 12.32 5.88 -10.40
N TYR A 174 12.12 7.10 -10.87
CA TYR A 174 12.51 7.49 -12.21
C TYR A 174 14.00 7.23 -12.46
N GLU A 175 14.88 7.75 -11.59
CA GLU A 175 16.31 7.54 -11.69
C GLU A 175 16.70 6.07 -11.56
N TYR A 176 16.01 5.35 -10.69
CA TYR A 176 16.25 3.92 -10.53
C TYR A 176 15.93 3.13 -11.80
N TYR A 177 14.76 3.30 -12.40
CA TYR A 177 14.38 2.53 -13.58
C TYR A 177 15.07 2.98 -14.86
N LYS A 178 15.51 4.24 -14.93
CA LYS A 178 16.20 4.77 -16.08
C LYS A 178 17.71 4.57 -16.04
N ASN A 179 18.31 4.79 -14.89
CA ASN A 179 19.77 4.87 -14.73
C ASN A 179 20.33 3.85 -13.71
N GLY A 180 19.48 3.02 -13.09
CA GLY A 180 19.89 2.05 -12.07
C GLY A 180 20.26 2.67 -10.71
N GLN A 181 19.97 3.95 -10.48
CA GLN A 181 20.36 4.69 -9.27
C GLN A 181 19.13 5.08 -8.45
N LEU A 182 19.01 4.52 -7.25
CA LEU A 182 17.95 4.93 -6.31
C LEU A 182 18.32 6.27 -5.65
N LYS A 183 18.06 7.36 -6.36
CA LYS A 183 18.47 8.70 -6.00
C LYS A 183 17.35 9.70 -6.27
N SER A 184 17.10 10.60 -5.34
CA SER A 184 16.18 11.72 -5.54
C SER A 184 16.94 13.05 -5.51
N GLN A 185 16.44 14.06 -6.24
CA GLN A 185 16.91 15.43 -6.19
C GLN A 185 15.78 16.32 -5.68
N GLY A 186 16.04 17.04 -4.57
CA GLY A 186 15.01 17.86 -3.94
C GLY A 186 14.00 17.05 -3.10
N SER A 187 12.79 17.56 -3.01
CA SER A 187 11.66 16.94 -2.30
C SER A 187 10.40 17.01 -3.15
N SER A 188 9.58 15.95 -3.08
CA SER A 188 8.26 15.95 -3.72
C SER A 188 7.26 16.68 -2.85
N ILE A 189 6.38 17.47 -3.47
CA ILE A 189 5.22 18.10 -2.83
C ILE A 189 3.99 17.16 -2.83
N THR A 190 4.11 16.01 -3.47
CA THR A 190 2.99 15.07 -3.62
C THR A 190 2.79 14.22 -2.38
N GLU A 191 1.54 13.95 -2.03
CA GLU A 191 1.17 12.97 -1.02
C GLU A 191 0.67 11.68 -1.69
N GLY A 192 1.06 10.53 -1.14
CA GLY A 192 0.58 9.20 -1.57
C GLY A 192 1.25 8.63 -2.81
N ILE A 193 2.05 9.39 -3.52
CA ILE A 193 2.93 8.94 -4.61
C ILE A 193 4.35 9.47 -4.42
N GLY A 194 5.31 8.90 -5.14
CA GLY A 194 6.73 9.21 -4.99
C GLY A 194 7.39 8.35 -3.92
N GLN A 195 8.32 7.50 -4.32
CA GLN A 195 9.04 6.59 -3.44
C GLN A 195 10.54 6.82 -3.44
N GLY A 196 11.16 6.66 -2.25
CA GLY A 196 12.60 6.69 -2.05
C GLY A 196 13.23 5.29 -1.95
N ARG A 197 12.47 4.21 -2.11
CA ARG A 197 12.95 2.82 -2.03
C ARG A 197 12.17 1.88 -2.94
N ILE A 198 12.75 0.73 -3.24
CA ILE A 198 12.03 -0.36 -3.88
C ILE A 198 11.26 -1.11 -2.80
N THR A 199 9.94 -1.13 -2.93
CA THR A 199 9.04 -1.89 -2.05
C THR A 199 8.95 -3.34 -2.52
N ALA A 200 8.54 -4.28 -1.64
CA ALA A 200 8.35 -5.67 -2.06
C ALA A 200 7.26 -5.81 -3.14
N ASN A 201 6.30 -4.89 -3.20
CA ASN A 201 5.33 -4.85 -4.29
C ASN A 201 5.95 -4.56 -5.67
N LEU A 202 7.14 -3.96 -5.72
CA LEU A 202 7.88 -3.67 -6.96
C LEU A 202 8.96 -4.72 -7.28
N GLU A 203 9.20 -5.67 -6.40
CA GLU A 203 10.20 -6.72 -6.66
C GLU A 203 9.87 -7.50 -7.94
N GLY A 204 10.86 -7.63 -8.82
CA GLY A 204 10.72 -8.29 -10.11
C GLY A 204 9.95 -7.48 -11.18
N PHE A 205 9.46 -6.28 -10.85
CA PHE A 205 8.84 -5.38 -11.80
C PHE A 205 9.88 -4.53 -12.53
N SER A 206 9.72 -4.40 -13.85
CA SER A 206 10.48 -3.48 -14.68
C SER A 206 9.54 -2.82 -15.68
N PRO A 207 9.41 -1.49 -15.69
CA PRO A 207 8.63 -0.78 -16.68
C PRO A 207 9.35 -0.73 -18.02
N ASP A 208 8.57 -0.58 -19.11
CA ASP A 208 9.12 -0.32 -20.45
C ASP A 208 9.62 1.13 -20.55
N TYR A 209 9.00 2.07 -19.80
CA TYR A 209 9.35 3.50 -19.77
C TYR A 209 9.25 4.09 -18.37
N ALA A 210 10.02 5.13 -18.11
CA ALA A 210 9.96 5.94 -16.89
C ALA A 210 9.94 7.44 -17.26
N TYR A 211 9.02 8.17 -16.63
CA TYR A 211 8.80 9.61 -16.79
C TYR A 211 8.75 10.30 -15.44
#